data_ff76891e495fd2e96c6ea2ce7da66c1f
#
_entry.id   ff76891e495fd2e96c6ea2ce7da66c1f
#
_cell.length_a   1.000
_cell.length_b   1.000
_cell.length_c   1.000
_cell.angle_alpha   90.00
_cell.angle_beta   90.00
_cell.angle_gamma   90.00
#
_symmetry.space_group_name_H-M   'P 1'
#
loop_
_entity.id
_entity.type
_entity.pdbx_description
1 polymer ?
#
loop_
_entity_poly.entity_id
_entity_poly.type
_entity_poly.pdbx_seq_one_letter_code
_entity_poly.pdbx_strand_id
1 'polypeptide(L)'
;VKTYDQVITFNGRGFDAPYLMLRSAVNKIRATKNMMGYRYDYKEHCDLMEQLTFYGATRKFSLDLYAKALGIKSSKDEGIDGSMVGDLYKNGKFMDIARYCFRDLVTTKELYDYWDRYLRF
;
A
#
# COMPACT_ATOMS: atom_id res chain seq x y z
N VAL A 1 -14.02 5.44 3.14
CA VAL A 1 -13.14 5.02 4.24
C VAL A 1 -13.89 4.86 5.54
N LYS A 2 -14.86 5.73 5.88
CA LYS A 2 -15.67 5.61 7.11
C LYS A 2 -16.45 4.30 7.25
N THR A 3 -16.78 3.65 6.14
CA THR A 3 -17.62 2.45 6.08
C THR A 3 -16.83 1.13 6.20
N TYR A 4 -15.51 1.22 6.27
CA TYR A 4 -14.64 0.07 6.39
C TYR A 4 -13.99 0.04 7.77
N ASP A 5 -13.91 -1.14 8.35
CA ASP A 5 -13.34 -1.35 9.70
C ASP A 5 -11.81 -1.26 9.66
N GLN A 6 -11.20 -1.74 8.59
CA GLN A 6 -9.75 -1.78 8.44
C GLN A 6 -9.32 -1.28 7.05
N VAL A 7 -8.22 -0.55 7.01
CA VAL A 7 -7.48 -0.18 5.79
C VAL A 7 -6.20 -0.99 5.75
N ILE A 8 -5.95 -1.64 4.63
CA ILE A 8 -4.72 -2.42 4.42
C ILE A 8 -3.90 -1.73 3.35
N THR A 9 -2.62 -1.54 3.61
CA THR A 9 -1.68 -0.89 2.68
C THR A 9 -0.34 -1.59 2.68
N PHE A 10 0.48 -1.24 1.70
CA PHE A 10 1.91 -1.51 1.73
C PHE A 10 2.67 -0.17 1.69
N ASN A 11 3.32 0.20 2.79
CA ASN A 11 3.95 1.51 3.01
C ASN A 11 2.98 2.71 3.01
N GLY A 12 1.69 2.46 3.28
CA GLY A 12 0.68 3.52 3.27
C GLY A 12 0.84 4.52 4.40
N ARG A 13 1.35 4.12 5.56
CA ARG A 13 1.68 5.04 6.65
C ARG A 13 2.86 5.96 6.31
N GLY A 14 3.77 5.49 5.47
CA GLY A 14 4.92 6.28 5.00
C GLY A 14 4.63 7.14 3.78
N PHE A 15 3.55 6.89 3.04
CA PHE A 15 3.27 7.57 1.78
C PHE A 15 1.78 7.97 1.62
N ASP A 16 0.89 7.02 1.42
CA ASP A 16 -0.50 7.30 1.01
C ASP A 16 -1.29 8.08 2.06
N ALA A 17 -1.23 7.66 3.32
CA ALA A 17 -2.01 8.27 4.40
C ALA A 17 -1.59 9.72 4.67
N PRO A 18 -0.30 10.05 4.90
CA PRO A 18 0.11 11.43 5.09
C PRO A 18 -0.14 12.29 3.83
N TYR A 19 0.07 11.74 2.64
CA TYR A 19 -0.22 12.46 1.39
C TYR A 19 -1.70 12.86 1.31
N LEU A 20 -2.62 11.93 1.52
CA LEU A 20 -4.06 12.21 1.46
C LEU A 20 -4.49 13.23 2.52
N MET A 21 -3.95 13.13 3.73
CA MET A 21 -4.28 14.06 4.81
C MET A 21 -3.76 15.47 4.53
N LEU A 22 -2.50 15.60 4.11
CA LEU A 22 -1.90 16.89 3.77
C LEU A 22 -2.55 17.50 2.52
N ARG A 23 -2.83 16.68 1.51
CA ARG A 23 -3.51 17.15 0.30
C ARG A 23 -4.92 17.63 0.57
N SER A 24 -5.63 16.98 1.48
CA SER A 24 -6.94 17.46 1.96
C SER A 24 -6.81 18.83 2.62
N ALA A 25 -5.83 19.01 3.49
CA ALA A 25 -5.60 20.28 4.16
C ALA A 25 -5.22 21.41 3.16
N VAL A 26 -4.37 21.13 2.17
CA VAL A 26 -4.03 22.08 1.09
C VAL A 26 -5.28 22.55 0.35
N ASN A 27 -6.25 21.67 0.13
CA ASN A 27 -7.53 21.98 -0.51
C ASN A 27 -8.60 22.50 0.47
N LYS A 28 -8.21 22.79 1.73
CA LYS A 28 -9.13 23.26 2.80
C LYS A 28 -10.27 22.30 3.09
N ILE A 29 -10.05 21.00 2.89
CA ILE A 29 -11.00 19.93 3.18
C ILE A 29 -10.55 19.21 4.45
N ARG A 30 -11.45 19.14 5.44
CA ARG A 30 -11.18 18.37 6.67
C ARG A 30 -11.28 16.88 6.37
N ALA A 31 -10.23 16.13 6.67
CA ALA A 31 -10.26 14.68 6.57
C ALA A 31 -11.34 14.08 7.50
N THR A 32 -12.09 13.12 7.00
CA THR A 32 -13.20 12.49 7.74
C THR A 32 -12.75 11.36 8.67
N LYS A 33 -11.54 10.86 8.48
CA LYS A 33 -10.91 9.82 9.32
C LYS A 33 -9.41 10.10 9.41
N ASN A 34 -8.84 9.92 10.60
CA ASN A 34 -7.39 9.93 10.76
C ASN A 34 -6.82 8.61 10.24
N MET A 35 -6.23 8.64 9.04
CA MET A 35 -5.63 7.44 8.43
C MET A 35 -4.28 7.05 9.04
N MET A 36 -3.66 7.93 9.84
CA MET A 36 -2.39 7.60 10.50
C MET A 36 -2.59 6.70 11.72
N GLY A 37 -3.66 6.89 12.49
CA GLY A 37 -3.97 6.11 13.66
C GLY A 37 -2.81 5.97 14.65
N TYR A 38 -2.89 5.00 15.57
CA TYR A 38 -1.78 4.66 16.45
C TYR A 38 -0.77 3.75 15.70
N ARG A 39 0.50 4.09 15.76
CA ARG A 39 1.54 3.43 14.96
C ARG A 39 1.63 1.91 15.17
N TYR A 40 1.50 1.47 16.39
CA TYR A 40 1.67 0.06 16.76
C TYR A 40 0.35 -0.72 16.82
N ASP A 41 -0.71 -0.15 16.26
CA ASP A 41 -2.02 -0.81 16.14
C ASP A 41 -2.37 -1.03 14.66
N TYR A 42 -2.42 -2.29 14.26
CA TYR A 42 -2.78 -2.68 12.90
C TYR A 42 -4.31 -2.81 12.68
N LYS A 43 -5.13 -2.68 13.72
CA LYS A 43 -6.58 -2.97 13.64
C LYS A 43 -7.31 -2.02 12.70
N GLU A 44 -7.04 -0.73 12.81
CA GLU A 44 -7.64 0.27 11.92
C GLU A 44 -6.86 0.48 10.62
N HIS A 45 -5.53 0.48 10.70
CA HIS A 45 -4.64 0.62 9.55
C HIS A 45 -3.51 -0.41 9.63
N CYS A 46 -3.63 -1.47 8.85
CA CYS A 46 -2.59 -2.47 8.70
C CYS A 46 -1.65 -2.08 7.55
N ASP A 47 -0.49 -1.53 7.90
CA ASP A 47 0.58 -1.30 6.94
C ASP A 47 1.50 -2.52 6.91
N LEU A 48 1.42 -3.30 5.83
CA LEU A 48 2.18 -4.55 5.71
C LEU A 48 3.69 -4.34 5.72
N MET A 49 4.19 -3.18 5.26
CA MET A 49 5.62 -2.90 5.38
C MET A 49 6.04 -2.77 6.86
N GLU A 50 5.22 -2.13 7.70
CA GLU A 50 5.49 -2.07 9.14
C GLU A 50 5.39 -3.46 9.79
N GLN A 51 4.40 -4.25 9.42
CA GLN A 51 4.23 -5.61 9.96
C GLN A 51 5.41 -6.53 9.57
N LEU A 52 5.80 -6.54 8.30
CA LEU A 52 6.88 -7.38 7.78
C LEU A 52 8.28 -6.93 8.20
N THR A 53 8.43 -5.68 8.59
CA THR A 53 9.68 -5.16 9.18
C THR A 53 9.65 -5.18 10.71
N PHE A 54 8.59 -5.72 11.31
CA PHE A 54 8.41 -5.68 12.77
C PHE A 54 8.57 -4.26 13.33
N TYR A 55 7.85 -3.31 12.71
CA TYR A 55 7.92 -1.87 13.01
C TYR A 55 9.32 -1.26 12.90
N GLY A 56 10.07 -1.69 11.89
CA GLY A 56 11.40 -1.15 11.57
C GLY A 56 12.57 -1.88 12.24
N ALA A 57 12.32 -3.02 12.89
CA ALA A 57 13.39 -3.84 13.44
C ALA A 57 14.26 -4.48 12.34
N THR A 58 13.70 -4.70 11.16
CA THR A 58 14.42 -5.24 10.00
C THR A 58 14.38 -4.26 8.84
N ARG A 59 15.23 -4.52 7.82
CA ARG A 59 15.31 -3.69 6.62
C ARG A 59 14.00 -3.71 5.82
N LYS A 60 13.63 -2.56 5.27
CA LYS A 60 12.52 -2.43 4.31
C LYS A 60 12.91 -2.98 2.95
N PHE A 61 12.00 -3.72 2.34
CA PHE A 61 12.08 -4.20 0.97
C PHE A 61 10.86 -3.78 0.18
N SER A 62 10.93 -3.90 -1.15
CA SER A 62 9.79 -3.58 -2.02
C SER A 62 8.68 -4.63 -1.92
N LEU A 63 7.46 -4.25 -2.31
CA LEU A 63 6.33 -5.17 -2.45
C LEU A 63 6.67 -6.36 -3.36
N ASP A 64 7.33 -6.09 -4.49
CA ASP A 64 7.79 -7.10 -5.45
C ASP A 64 8.73 -8.13 -4.81
N LEU A 65 9.69 -7.69 -3.98
CA LEU A 65 10.62 -8.60 -3.32
C LEU A 65 9.92 -9.49 -2.29
N TYR A 66 9.03 -8.92 -1.46
CA TYR A 66 8.25 -9.72 -0.52
C TYR A 66 7.34 -10.71 -1.23
N ALA A 67 6.66 -10.27 -2.30
CA ALA A 67 5.79 -11.15 -3.09
C ALA A 67 6.57 -12.34 -3.65
N LYS A 68 7.70 -12.10 -4.29
CA LYS A 68 8.56 -13.16 -4.86
C LYS A 68 9.11 -14.10 -3.79
N ALA A 69 9.58 -13.57 -2.67
CA ALA A 69 10.10 -14.37 -1.57
C ALA A 69 9.05 -15.30 -0.95
N LEU A 70 7.79 -14.89 -0.96
CA LEU A 70 6.66 -15.65 -0.40
C LEU A 70 5.87 -16.44 -1.46
N GLY A 71 6.33 -16.47 -2.72
CA GLY A 71 5.68 -17.19 -3.81
C GLY A 71 4.36 -16.57 -4.29
N ILE A 72 4.20 -15.26 -4.07
CA ILE A 72 3.03 -14.48 -4.52
C ILE A 72 3.37 -13.85 -5.87
N LYS A 73 2.40 -13.85 -6.81
CA LYS A 73 2.57 -13.21 -8.12
C LYS A 73 2.76 -11.70 -7.95
N SER A 74 3.86 -11.17 -8.50
CA SER A 74 4.15 -9.74 -8.47
C SER A 74 3.45 -8.99 -9.58
N SER A 75 3.00 -7.74 -9.30
CA SER A 75 2.47 -6.82 -10.32
C SER A 75 3.49 -6.48 -11.41
N LYS A 76 4.80 -6.53 -11.11
CA LYS A 76 5.89 -6.26 -12.06
C LYS A 76 6.09 -7.35 -13.11
N ASP A 77 5.58 -8.56 -12.87
CA ASP A 77 5.71 -9.67 -13.82
C ASP A 77 4.98 -9.40 -15.15
N GLU A 78 4.15 -8.37 -15.21
CA GLU A 78 3.42 -7.95 -16.41
C GLU A 78 4.03 -6.71 -17.12
N GLY A 79 5.26 -6.32 -16.79
CA GLY A 79 6.09 -5.39 -17.56
C GLY A 79 5.89 -3.90 -17.27
N ILE A 80 5.02 -3.50 -16.33
CA ILE A 80 4.87 -2.10 -15.90
C ILE A 80 5.39 -1.97 -14.48
N ASP A 81 6.22 -0.96 -14.21
CA ASP A 81 6.67 -0.59 -12.88
C ASP A 81 6.36 0.88 -12.55
N GLY A 82 6.53 1.27 -11.29
CA GLY A 82 6.22 2.60 -10.80
C GLY A 82 7.00 3.73 -11.48
N SER A 83 8.18 3.45 -12.05
CA SER A 83 8.99 4.45 -12.76
C SER A 83 8.35 4.89 -14.08
N MET A 84 7.50 4.05 -14.67
CA MET A 84 6.81 4.30 -15.94
C MET A 84 5.52 5.12 -15.79
N VAL A 85 5.00 5.28 -14.57
CA VAL A 85 3.70 5.93 -14.32
C VAL A 85 3.69 7.38 -14.80
N GLY A 86 4.77 8.13 -14.58
CA GLY A 86 4.87 9.52 -15.02
C GLY A 86 4.75 9.69 -16.53
N ASP A 87 5.40 8.84 -17.31
CA ASP A 87 5.33 8.85 -18.78
C ASP A 87 3.97 8.37 -19.28
N LEU A 88 3.42 7.34 -18.68
CA LEU A 88 2.06 6.87 -18.99
C LEU A 88 1.02 7.99 -18.75
N TYR A 89 1.15 8.74 -17.67
CA TYR A 89 0.28 9.87 -17.38
C TYR A 89 0.40 10.98 -18.44
N LYS A 90 1.62 11.38 -18.79
CA LYS A 90 1.87 12.40 -19.83
C LYS A 90 1.32 12.00 -21.19
N ASN A 91 1.33 10.70 -21.50
CA ASN A 91 0.82 10.14 -22.77
C ASN A 91 -0.69 9.79 -22.72
N GLY A 92 -1.41 10.15 -21.65
CA GLY A 92 -2.83 9.89 -21.51
C GLY A 92 -3.20 8.40 -21.30
N LYS A 93 -2.25 7.56 -20.94
CA LYS A 93 -2.42 6.11 -20.70
C LYS A 93 -3.02 5.80 -19.32
N PHE A 94 -4.13 6.44 -18.99
CA PHE A 94 -4.74 6.36 -17.65
C PHE A 94 -5.23 4.95 -17.30
N MET A 95 -5.72 4.19 -18.29
CA MET A 95 -6.17 2.81 -18.05
C MET A 95 -5.02 1.87 -17.73
N ASP A 96 -3.84 2.10 -18.29
CA ASP A 96 -2.65 1.31 -17.98
C ASP A 96 -2.17 1.59 -16.55
N ILE A 97 -2.23 2.86 -16.12
CA ILE A 97 -1.96 3.25 -14.73
C ILE A 97 -2.96 2.58 -13.78
N ALA A 98 -4.26 2.61 -14.12
CA ALA A 98 -5.29 2.00 -13.29
C ALA A 98 -5.12 0.49 -13.17
N ARG A 99 -4.77 -0.20 -14.26
CA ARG A 99 -4.49 -1.65 -14.25
C ARG A 99 -3.25 -1.97 -13.42
N TYR A 100 -2.20 -1.17 -13.51
CA TYR A 100 -1.02 -1.33 -12.67
C TYR A 100 -1.37 -1.17 -11.19
N CYS A 101 -2.09 -0.11 -10.83
CA CYS A 101 -2.56 0.12 -9.46
C CYS A 101 -3.42 -1.04 -8.94
N PHE A 102 -4.34 -1.55 -9.76
CA PHE A 102 -5.16 -2.70 -9.39
C PHE A 102 -4.34 -3.97 -9.12
N ARG A 103 -3.32 -4.23 -9.92
CA ARG A 103 -2.41 -5.36 -9.70
C ARG A 103 -1.63 -5.25 -8.40
N ASP A 104 -1.16 -4.04 -8.07
CA ASP A 104 -0.52 -3.77 -6.77
C ASP A 104 -1.49 -4.04 -5.60
N LEU A 105 -2.76 -3.70 -5.75
CA LEU A 105 -3.78 -4.00 -4.74
C LEU A 105 -4.02 -5.50 -4.58
N VAL A 106 -4.06 -6.26 -5.69
CA VAL A 106 -4.20 -7.73 -5.65
C VAL A 106 -2.99 -8.36 -4.94
N THR A 107 -1.78 -7.95 -5.31
CA THR A 107 -0.55 -8.42 -4.66
C THR A 107 -0.54 -8.08 -3.16
N THR A 108 -0.96 -6.88 -2.81
CA THR A 108 -1.06 -6.43 -1.41
C THR A 108 -2.07 -7.26 -0.62
N LYS A 109 -3.21 -7.59 -1.24
CA LYS A 109 -4.22 -8.47 -0.60
C LYS A 109 -3.68 -9.87 -0.34
N GLU A 110 -3.04 -10.48 -1.33
CA GLU A 110 -2.44 -11.82 -1.17
C GLU A 110 -1.33 -11.82 -0.09
N LEU A 111 -0.54 -10.75 -0.04
CA LEU A 111 0.47 -10.56 1.00
C LEU A 111 -0.15 -10.41 2.39
N TYR A 112 -1.29 -9.70 2.50
CA TYR A 112 -2.04 -9.61 3.74
C TYR A 112 -2.56 -10.97 4.19
N ASP A 113 -3.15 -11.75 3.29
CA ASP A 113 -3.67 -13.09 3.60
C ASP A 113 -2.54 -14.03 4.09
N TYR A 114 -1.34 -13.89 3.50
CA TYR A 114 -0.15 -14.62 3.93
C TYR A 114 0.32 -14.19 5.32
N TRP A 115 0.43 -12.87 5.55
CA TRP A 115 0.80 -12.34 6.86
C TRP A 115 -0.22 -12.72 7.94
N ASP A 116 -1.50 -12.60 7.65
CA ASP A 116 -2.59 -12.94 8.57
C ASP A 116 -2.52 -14.40 9.00
N ARG A 117 -2.18 -15.30 8.08
CA ARG A 117 -2.12 -16.73 8.31
C ARG A 117 -0.89 -17.17 9.09
N TYR A 118 0.27 -16.57 8.84
CA TYR A 118 1.55 -17.11 9.29
C TYR A 118 2.34 -16.22 10.25
N LEU A 119 2.05 -14.92 10.27
CA LEU A 119 2.87 -13.92 10.99
C LEU A 119 2.08 -13.09 12.01
N ARG A 120 0.76 -13.07 11.93
CA ARG A 120 -0.06 -12.36 12.92
C ARG A 120 -0.23 -13.18 14.19
N PHE A 121 0.06 -12.56 15.33
CA PHE A 121 -0.14 -13.10 16.67
C PHE A 121 -1.24 -12.38 17.42
#